data_cdf5dab7fce7f2e6bc6f190e7d2c5050
#
_entry.id   cdf5dab7fce7f2e6bc6f190e7d2c5050
#
_cell.length_a   1.000
_cell.length_b   1.000
_cell.length_c   1.000
_cell.angle_alpha   90.00
_cell.angle_beta   90.00
_cell.angle_gamma   90.00
#
_symmetry.space_group_name_H-M   'P 1'
#
loop_
_entity.id
_entity.type
_entity.pdbx_description
1 polymer ?
#
loop_
_entity_poly.entity_id
_entity_poly.type
_entity_poly.pdbx_seq_one_letter_code
_entity_poly.pdbx_strand_id
1 'polypeptide(L)'
;MSVVKINAITVPADRADELAGRFAARAGQVEQAEGFEEFQLLRPADGRDTWLVYTRWRDDDAFNAWASSAAFTRGHAQAEGAPTPVATGSELWAFEVEQHTRRA
;
A
#
# COMPACT_ATOMS: atom_id res chain seq x y z
N MET A 1 2.88 -0.86 20.21
CA MET A 1 1.55 -0.89 19.58
C MET A 1 1.72 -0.78 18.07
N SER A 2 1.13 -1.69 17.33
CA SER A 2 1.23 -1.65 15.87
C SER A 2 0.50 -0.45 15.29
N VAL A 3 0.97 0.00 14.14
CA VAL A 3 0.33 1.07 13.38
C VAL A 3 -0.04 0.57 12.01
N VAL A 4 -1.06 1.17 11.42
CA VAL A 4 -1.54 0.84 10.08
C VAL A 4 -1.39 2.08 9.22
N LYS A 5 -0.79 1.92 8.05
CA LYS A 5 -0.67 2.97 7.04
C LYS A 5 -1.42 2.51 5.80
N ILE A 6 -2.38 3.29 5.38
CA ILE A 6 -3.21 2.96 4.22
C ILE A 6 -3.04 4.06 3.18
N ASN A 7 -2.65 3.65 1.98
CA ASN A 7 -2.68 4.56 0.85
C ASN A 7 -3.99 4.33 0.10
N ALA A 8 -4.87 5.32 0.15
CA ALA A 8 -6.16 5.26 -0.53
C ALA A 8 -5.97 5.85 -1.94
N ILE A 9 -6.12 5.02 -2.96
CA ILE A 9 -5.87 5.43 -4.33
C ILE A 9 -7.14 5.30 -5.17
N THR A 10 -7.37 6.27 -6.03
CA THR A 10 -8.52 6.28 -6.94
C THR A 10 -8.08 5.72 -8.29
N VAL A 11 -8.78 4.69 -8.76
CA VAL A 11 -8.44 3.99 -10.00
C VAL A 11 -9.67 3.86 -10.86
N PRO A 12 -9.64 4.34 -12.11
CA PRO A 12 -10.76 4.12 -13.03
C PRO A 12 -11.07 2.63 -13.19
N ALA A 13 -12.34 2.29 -13.25
CA ALA A 13 -12.79 0.89 -13.30
C ALA A 13 -12.16 0.11 -14.46
N ASP A 14 -11.97 0.76 -15.61
CA ASP A 14 -11.38 0.13 -16.79
C ASP A 14 -9.87 -0.10 -16.68
N ARG A 15 -9.24 0.39 -15.62
CA ARG A 15 -7.79 0.19 -15.38
C ARG A 15 -7.49 -0.63 -14.13
N ALA A 16 -8.51 -1.22 -13.51
CA ALA A 16 -8.37 -1.98 -12.29
C ALA A 16 -7.37 -3.14 -12.42
N ASP A 17 -7.48 -3.90 -13.50
CA ASP A 17 -6.61 -5.06 -13.72
C ASP A 17 -5.16 -4.63 -14.00
N GLU A 18 -4.95 -3.48 -14.61
CA GLU A 18 -3.63 -2.93 -14.82
C GLU A 18 -2.96 -2.59 -13.48
N LEU A 19 -3.70 -2.00 -12.55
CA LEU A 19 -3.17 -1.71 -11.21
C LEU A 19 -2.79 -3.00 -10.49
N ALA A 20 -3.67 -3.98 -10.51
CA ALA A 20 -3.41 -5.27 -9.87
C ALA A 20 -2.12 -5.90 -10.42
N GLY A 21 -1.92 -5.85 -11.74
CA GLY A 21 -0.71 -6.36 -12.38
C GLY A 21 0.55 -5.63 -11.94
N ARG A 22 0.48 -4.30 -11.77
CA ARG A 22 1.63 -3.51 -11.31
C ARG A 22 2.01 -3.86 -9.87
N PHE A 23 1.03 -4.07 -9.00
CA PHE A 23 1.30 -4.48 -7.62
C PHE A 23 1.87 -5.90 -7.56
N ALA A 24 1.37 -6.81 -8.39
CA ALA A 24 1.92 -8.16 -8.47
C ALA A 24 3.39 -8.14 -8.88
N ALA A 25 3.75 -7.26 -9.81
CA ALA A 25 5.13 -7.13 -10.27
C ALA A 25 6.08 -6.60 -9.19
N ARG A 26 5.56 -5.90 -8.18
CA ARG A 26 6.34 -5.34 -7.07
C ARG A 26 6.28 -6.20 -5.80
N ALA A 27 5.62 -7.34 -5.86
CA ALA A 27 5.51 -8.21 -4.69
C ALA A 27 6.90 -8.62 -4.20
N GLY A 28 7.06 -8.69 -2.87
CA GLY A 28 8.31 -9.10 -2.24
C GLY A 28 9.21 -7.95 -1.81
N GLN A 29 8.91 -6.71 -2.18
CA GLN A 29 9.78 -5.58 -1.85
C GLN A 29 9.56 -5.07 -0.43
N VAL A 30 8.31 -4.86 -0.01
CA VAL A 30 7.99 -4.30 1.31
C VAL A 30 8.22 -5.32 2.43
N GLU A 31 8.07 -6.60 2.14
CA GLU A 31 8.22 -7.68 3.13
C GLU A 31 9.63 -7.77 3.71
N GLN A 32 10.61 -7.19 3.03
CA GLN A 32 12.01 -7.16 3.48
C GLN A 32 12.26 -6.06 4.50
N ALA A 33 11.34 -5.13 4.69
CA ALA A 33 11.52 -3.99 5.57
C ALA A 33 11.46 -4.40 7.04
N GLU A 34 12.38 -3.90 7.85
CA GLU A 34 12.36 -4.14 9.29
C GLU A 34 11.11 -3.53 9.91
N GLY A 35 10.44 -4.29 10.76
CA GLY A 35 9.21 -3.86 11.43
C GLY A 35 7.95 -4.00 10.59
N PHE A 36 8.07 -4.44 9.35
CA PHE A 36 6.91 -4.76 8.52
C PHE A 36 6.17 -5.97 9.11
N GLU A 37 4.83 -5.89 9.16
CA GLU A 37 4.02 -6.96 9.73
C GLU A 37 3.05 -7.58 8.71
N GLU A 38 2.36 -6.74 7.91
CA GLU A 38 1.33 -7.26 7.01
C GLU A 38 1.08 -6.30 5.86
N PHE A 39 0.74 -6.84 4.71
CA PHE A 39 0.34 -6.10 3.52
C PHE A 39 -0.93 -6.69 2.95
N GLN A 40 -1.86 -5.82 2.55
CA GLN A 40 -3.04 -6.23 1.78
C GLN A 40 -3.34 -5.19 0.73
N LEU A 41 -3.60 -5.63 -0.49
CA LEU A 41 -4.15 -4.77 -1.53
C LEU A 41 -5.65 -5.05 -1.58
N LEU A 42 -6.46 -4.03 -1.28
CA LEU A 42 -7.91 -4.17 -1.18
C LEU A 42 -8.58 -3.56 -2.39
N ARG A 43 -9.20 -4.42 -3.20
CA ARG A 43 -9.95 -4.02 -4.38
C ARG A 43 -11.38 -3.68 -3.96
N PRO A 44 -11.95 -2.54 -4.39
CA PRO A 44 -13.33 -2.22 -4.02
C PRO A 44 -14.30 -3.24 -4.62
N ALA A 45 -15.28 -3.61 -3.81
CA ALA A 45 -16.29 -4.62 -4.19
C ALA A 45 -17.71 -4.08 -4.10
N ASP A 46 -17.87 -2.77 -3.86
CA ASP A 46 -19.15 -2.13 -3.62
C ASP A 46 -19.46 -1.01 -4.63
N GLY A 47 -18.77 -1.01 -5.76
CA GLY A 47 -18.99 -0.02 -6.82
C GLY A 47 -18.12 1.22 -6.70
N ARG A 48 -17.28 1.32 -5.66
CA ARG A 48 -16.35 2.44 -5.50
C ARG A 48 -15.16 2.30 -6.43
N ASP A 49 -14.47 3.40 -6.66
CA ASP A 49 -13.21 3.40 -7.43
C ASP A 49 -11.97 3.57 -6.55
N THR A 50 -12.13 3.53 -5.23
CA THR A 50 -11.03 3.69 -4.28
C THR A 50 -10.51 2.34 -3.83
N TRP A 51 -9.22 2.10 -4.10
CA TRP A 51 -8.49 0.93 -3.62
C TRP A 51 -7.71 1.30 -2.36
N LEU A 52 -7.47 0.35 -1.49
CA LEU A 52 -6.68 0.58 -0.29
C LEU A 52 -5.42 -0.27 -0.32
N VAL A 53 -4.27 0.38 -0.25
CA VAL A 53 -2.99 -0.28 -0.06
C VAL A 53 -2.73 -0.28 1.44
N TYR A 54 -3.04 -1.39 2.07
CA TYR A 54 -2.99 -1.56 3.51
C TYR A 54 -1.64 -2.12 3.90
N THR A 55 -0.96 -1.47 4.86
CA THR A 55 0.27 -1.98 5.46
C THR A 55 0.20 -1.84 6.98
N ARG A 56 0.70 -2.86 7.67
CA ARG A 56 0.79 -2.86 9.12
C ARG A 56 2.26 -2.92 9.53
N TRP A 57 2.63 -2.11 10.51
CA TRP A 57 4.01 -1.93 10.94
C TRP A 57 4.11 -2.03 12.46
N ARG A 58 5.28 -2.46 12.96
CA ARG A 58 5.56 -2.53 14.39
C ARG A 58 5.37 -1.17 15.06
N ASP A 59 5.80 -0.08 14.41
CA ASP A 59 5.69 1.29 14.90
C ASP A 59 5.87 2.29 13.76
N ASP A 60 5.68 3.57 14.05
CA ASP A 60 5.86 4.64 13.05
C ASP A 60 7.29 4.71 12.53
N ASP A 61 8.28 4.47 13.39
CA ASP A 61 9.69 4.54 12.99
C ASP A 61 10.01 3.53 11.91
N ALA A 62 9.45 2.31 12.00
CA ALA A 62 9.65 1.28 10.99
C ALA A 62 9.08 1.71 9.63
N PHE A 63 7.87 2.28 9.62
CA PHE A 63 7.27 2.79 8.39
C PHE A 63 8.09 3.95 7.82
N ASN A 64 8.49 4.90 8.65
CA ASN A 64 9.26 6.06 8.20
C ASN A 64 10.61 5.65 7.63
N ALA A 65 11.27 4.66 8.24
CA ALA A 65 12.53 4.14 7.73
C ALA A 65 12.35 3.52 6.34
N TRP A 66 11.29 2.73 6.15
CA TRP A 66 11.01 2.15 4.85
C TRP A 66 10.65 3.21 3.81
N ALA A 67 9.80 4.17 4.17
CA ALA A 67 9.36 5.24 3.28
C ALA A 67 10.53 6.11 2.80
N SER A 68 11.61 6.18 3.58
CA SER A 68 12.83 6.91 3.23
C SER A 68 13.87 6.03 2.54
N SER A 69 13.58 4.74 2.34
CA SER A 69 14.53 3.77 1.84
C SER A 69 14.64 3.79 0.32
N ALA A 70 15.75 3.21 -0.18
CA ALA A 70 15.93 3.03 -1.62
C ALA A 70 14.89 2.08 -2.22
N ALA A 71 14.42 1.10 -1.45
CA ALA A 71 13.39 0.18 -1.93
C ALA A 71 12.07 0.89 -2.20
N PHE A 72 11.66 1.79 -1.30
CA PHE A 72 10.47 2.61 -1.50
C PHE A 72 10.63 3.50 -2.73
N THR A 73 11.76 4.19 -2.83
CA THR A 73 12.05 5.09 -3.96
C THR A 73 12.02 4.34 -5.29
N ARG A 74 12.64 3.15 -5.35
CA ARG A 74 12.63 2.33 -6.58
C ARG A 74 11.22 1.89 -6.95
N GLY A 75 10.42 1.47 -5.97
CA GLY A 75 9.05 1.07 -6.22
C GLY A 75 8.21 2.20 -6.77
N HIS A 76 8.34 3.39 -6.20
CA HIS A 76 7.63 4.57 -6.68
C HIS A 76 8.14 5.04 -8.03
N ALA A 77 9.44 4.98 -8.27
CA ALA A 77 10.01 5.33 -9.57
C ALA A 77 9.50 4.42 -10.68
N GLN A 78 9.36 3.11 -10.41
CA GLN A 78 8.80 2.17 -11.39
C GLN A 78 7.34 2.51 -11.71
N ALA A 79 6.56 2.90 -10.70
CA ALA A 79 5.18 3.28 -10.90
C ALA A 79 5.06 4.61 -11.65
N GLU A 80 5.90 5.58 -11.27
CA GLU A 80 5.91 6.90 -11.87
C GLU A 80 6.53 6.93 -13.24
N GLY A 81 7.47 6.01 -13.52
CA GLY A 81 8.09 5.89 -14.82
C GLY A 81 7.18 5.34 -15.90
N ALA A 82 6.00 4.88 -15.56
CA ALA A 82 5.00 4.48 -16.56
C ALA A 82 4.52 5.70 -17.33
N PRO A 83 4.24 5.56 -18.64
CA PRO A 83 3.81 6.68 -19.46
C PRO A 83 2.53 7.35 -18.92
N THR A 84 1.66 6.58 -18.27
CA THR A 84 0.41 7.09 -17.70
C THR A 84 0.18 6.46 -16.34
N PRO A 85 0.07 7.25 -15.27
CA PRO A 85 -0.26 6.70 -13.97
C PRO A 85 -1.62 6.03 -14.01
N VAL A 86 -1.74 4.86 -13.38
CA VAL A 86 -3.04 4.17 -13.28
C VAL A 86 -3.95 4.90 -12.31
N ALA A 87 -3.42 5.28 -11.16
CA ALA A 87 -4.19 6.00 -10.16
C ALA A 87 -4.35 7.47 -10.55
N THR A 88 -5.56 8.00 -10.37
CA THR A 88 -5.87 9.40 -10.63
C THR A 88 -5.76 10.26 -9.37
N GLY A 89 -5.61 9.64 -8.20
CA GLY A 89 -5.42 10.34 -6.94
C GLY A 89 -4.91 9.40 -5.88
N SER A 90 -4.29 9.95 -4.85
CA SER A 90 -3.81 9.16 -3.72
C SER A 90 -3.83 9.98 -2.45
N GLU A 91 -4.07 9.31 -1.32
CA GLU A 91 -4.11 9.94 -0.01
C GLU A 91 -3.56 8.93 1.01
N LEU A 92 -2.66 9.36 1.86
CA LEU A 92 -2.08 8.50 2.89
C LEU A 92 -2.82 8.71 4.22
N TRP A 93 -3.38 7.62 4.74
CA TRP A 93 -4.06 7.60 6.03
C TRP A 93 -3.20 6.85 7.04
N ALA A 94 -3.22 7.31 8.29
CA ALA A 94 -2.43 6.71 9.36
C ALA A 94 -3.34 6.36 10.52
N PHE A 95 -3.17 5.16 11.06
CA PHE A 95 -3.98 4.65 12.17
C PHE A 95 -3.10 3.96 13.20
N GLU A 96 -3.49 4.06 14.45
CA GLU A 96 -2.95 3.21 15.51
C GLU A 96 -3.92 2.04 15.69
N VAL A 97 -3.39 0.84 15.95
CA VAL A 97 -4.24 -0.32 16.21
C VAL A 97 -4.73 -0.24 17.66
N GLU A 98 -5.96 0.23 17.84
CA GLU A 98 -6.56 0.38 19.16
C GLU A 98 -6.92 -0.97 19.76
N GLN A 99 -7.41 -1.89 18.94
CA GLN A 99 -7.80 -3.23 19.40
C GLN A 99 -7.58 -4.22 18.28
N HIS A 100 -7.03 -5.38 18.63
CA HIS A 100 -6.79 -6.45 17.66
C HIS A 100 -7.23 -7.77 18.26
N THR A 101 -8.24 -8.38 17.66
CA THR A 101 -8.76 -9.68 18.07
C THR A 101 -8.72 -10.62 16.87
N ARG A 102 -8.18 -11.80 17.07
CA ARG A 102 -8.11 -12.82 16.03
C ARG A 102 -8.96 -14.02 16.42
N ARG A 103 -9.54 -14.65 15.42
CA ARG A 103 -10.24 -15.90 15.65
C ARG A 103 -9.23 -16.99 16.05
N ALA A 104 -9.51 -17.65 17.14
CA ALA A 104 -8.65 -18.72 17.66
C ALA A 104 -8.73 -19.98 16.79
#